data_b143781546728d271d33979c0e607e42
#
_entry.id   b143781546728d271d33979c0e607e42
#
_cell.length_a   1.000
_cell.length_b   1.000
_cell.length_c   1.000
_cell.angle_alpha   90.00
_cell.angle_beta   90.00
_cell.angle_gamma   90.00
#
_symmetry.space_group_name_H-M   'P 1'
#
loop_
_entity.id
_entity.type
_entity.pdbx_description
1 polymer ?
#
loop_
_entity_poly.entity_id
_entity_poly.type
_entity_poly.pdbx_seq_one_letter_code
_entity_poly.pdbx_strand_id
1 'polypeptide(L)'
;MWHIAVPWSELVIRSVVVYMFLLVLLRITGKRQVGQLAPFDLVLLLVLSNAVQNSMNAGDNSLVGGLISATTLVGLNFLVGLSTFRSKRLEAIIEGRPQVVVHNGKLFEDVMSKAKLTRHELNAALRQAGYMCVEDVKCAILENNGSISVIKRESSTGAELEVK
;
A
#
# COMPACT_ATOMS: atom_id res chain seq x y z
N MET A 1 14.25 21.72 26.68
CA MET A 1 13.84 21.83 25.26
C MET A 1 14.97 21.46 24.29
N TRP A 2 16.19 21.94 24.51
CA TRP A 2 17.36 21.73 23.63
C TRP A 2 18.30 20.60 24.09
N HIS A 3 18.17 20.12 25.34
CA HIS A 3 18.98 19.02 25.85
C HIS A 3 18.36 17.68 25.49
N ILE A 4 19.15 16.84 24.83
CA ILE A 4 18.83 15.48 24.48
C ILE A 4 19.06 14.61 25.74
N ALA A 5 18.05 13.86 26.17
CA ALA A 5 18.16 12.96 27.31
C ALA A 5 18.81 11.61 26.92
N VAL A 6 18.74 11.25 25.65
CA VAL A 6 19.25 9.99 25.09
C VAL A 6 20.29 10.28 24.01
N PRO A 7 21.39 9.52 23.89
CA PRO A 7 22.38 9.72 22.83
C PRO A 7 21.73 9.71 21.42
N TRP A 8 22.15 10.66 20.58
CA TRP A 8 21.61 10.79 19.22
C TRP A 8 21.71 9.48 18.40
N SER A 9 22.78 8.70 18.61
CA SER A 9 22.99 7.40 17.96
C SER A 9 21.92 6.38 18.34
N GLU A 10 21.45 6.41 19.58
CA GLU A 10 20.38 5.52 20.05
C GLU A 10 19.04 5.90 19.40
N LEU A 11 18.73 7.18 19.26
CA LEU A 11 17.53 7.66 18.57
C LEU A 11 17.53 7.24 17.09
N VAL A 12 18.68 7.34 16.42
CA VAL A 12 18.83 6.87 15.03
C VAL A 12 18.61 5.36 14.94
N ILE A 13 19.27 4.56 15.79
CA ILE A 13 19.14 3.10 15.77
C ILE A 13 17.69 2.68 16.03
N ARG A 14 17.04 3.27 17.03
CA ARG A 14 15.62 3.00 17.35
C ARG A 14 14.70 3.33 16.17
N SER A 15 14.91 4.48 15.52
CA SER A 15 14.15 4.88 14.32
C SER A 15 14.35 3.91 13.17
N VAL A 16 15.58 3.43 12.92
CA VAL A 16 15.87 2.41 11.88
C VAL A 16 15.16 1.10 12.18
N VAL A 17 15.28 0.60 13.40
CA VAL A 17 14.65 -0.68 13.82
C VAL A 17 13.12 -0.61 13.68
N VAL A 18 12.52 0.47 14.18
CA VAL A 18 11.06 0.66 14.10
C VAL A 18 10.62 0.78 12.64
N TYR A 19 11.33 1.55 11.80
CA TYR A 19 11.00 1.69 10.39
C TYR A 19 11.06 0.36 9.65
N MET A 20 12.12 -0.43 9.86
CA MET A 20 12.27 -1.76 9.26
C MET A 20 11.18 -2.72 9.74
N PHE A 21 10.85 -2.69 11.03
CA PHE A 21 9.75 -3.47 11.59
C PHE A 21 8.41 -3.12 10.95
N LEU A 22 8.10 -1.83 10.78
CA LEU A 22 6.86 -1.38 10.13
C LEU A 22 6.81 -1.78 8.66
N LEU A 23 7.91 -1.67 7.91
CA LEU A 23 7.98 -2.14 6.52
C LEU A 23 7.64 -3.65 6.42
N VAL A 24 8.24 -4.46 7.28
CA VAL A 24 7.97 -5.91 7.32
C VAL A 24 6.51 -6.17 7.72
N LEU A 25 6.02 -5.48 8.75
CA LEU A 25 4.64 -5.62 9.21
C LEU A 25 3.64 -5.29 8.10
N LEU A 26 3.79 -4.14 7.45
CA LEU A 26 2.93 -3.74 6.33
C LEU A 26 3.03 -4.72 5.15
N ARG A 27 4.21 -5.26 4.90
CA ARG A 27 4.41 -6.25 3.85
C ARG A 27 3.69 -7.57 4.13
N ILE A 28 3.69 -8.05 5.38
CA ILE A 28 3.00 -9.28 5.80
C ILE A 28 1.48 -9.09 5.80
N THR A 29 1.02 -7.92 6.23
CA THR A 29 -0.41 -7.59 6.29
C THR A 29 -1.05 -7.51 4.89
N GLY A 30 -0.25 -7.19 3.85
CA GLY A 30 -0.67 -7.23 2.45
C GLY A 30 -1.22 -5.91 1.91
N LYS A 31 -1.57 -5.89 0.62
CA LYS A 31 -1.96 -4.70 -0.15
C LYS A 31 -3.28 -4.06 0.28
N ARG A 32 -4.11 -4.78 1.02
CA ARG A 32 -5.49 -4.41 1.32
C ARG A 32 -5.64 -3.17 2.19
N GLN A 33 -4.63 -2.86 3.02
CA GLN A 33 -4.75 -1.82 4.06
C GLN A 33 -4.50 -0.40 3.54
N VAL A 34 -4.01 -0.23 2.32
CA VAL A 34 -3.64 1.10 1.80
C VAL A 34 -4.73 1.70 0.91
N GLY A 35 -5.54 0.88 0.25
CA GLY A 35 -6.52 1.35 -0.75
C GLY A 35 -7.85 1.85 -0.20
N GLN A 36 -8.35 1.26 0.91
CA GLN A 36 -9.63 1.65 1.54
C GLN A 36 -9.55 1.43 3.05
N LEU A 37 -9.16 2.47 3.79
CA LEU A 37 -9.10 2.42 5.24
C LEU A 37 -10.51 2.40 5.83
N ALA A 38 -10.86 1.34 6.54
CA ALA A 38 -12.07 1.31 7.35
C ALA A 38 -11.87 2.17 8.61
N PRO A 39 -12.94 2.67 9.25
CA PRO A 39 -12.83 3.50 10.45
C PRO A 39 -11.99 2.87 11.58
N PHE A 40 -12.05 1.55 11.77
CA PHE A 40 -11.24 0.85 12.77
C PHE A 40 -9.75 0.76 12.40
N ASP A 41 -9.40 0.79 11.09
CA ASP A 41 -8.01 0.85 10.65
C ASP A 41 -7.36 2.19 11.04
N LEU A 42 -8.14 3.28 11.02
CA LEU A 42 -7.69 4.59 11.50
C LEU A 42 -7.38 4.56 13.01
N VAL A 43 -8.23 3.89 13.79
CA VAL A 43 -7.99 3.70 15.25
C VAL A 43 -6.71 2.90 15.46
N LEU A 44 -6.52 1.81 14.70
CA LEU A 44 -5.31 1.00 14.75
C LEU A 44 -4.07 1.82 14.42
N LEU A 45 -4.13 2.64 13.36
CA LEU A 45 -3.02 3.52 12.97
C LEU A 45 -2.68 4.56 14.05
N LEU A 46 -3.68 5.14 14.71
CA LEU A 46 -3.48 6.09 15.80
C LEU A 46 -2.79 5.44 17.01
N VAL A 47 -3.25 4.24 17.41
CA VAL A 47 -2.64 3.48 18.51
C VAL A 47 -1.21 3.06 18.14
N LEU A 48 -1.01 2.58 16.92
CA LEU A 48 0.30 2.20 16.43
C LEU A 48 1.26 3.40 16.36
N SER A 49 0.79 4.57 15.90
CA SER A 49 1.58 5.80 15.85
C SER A 49 2.07 6.21 17.25
N ASN A 50 1.21 6.11 18.26
CA ASN A 50 1.57 6.42 19.64
C ASN A 50 2.61 5.42 20.19
N ALA A 51 2.40 4.12 19.97
CA ALA A 51 3.34 3.08 20.38
C ALA A 51 4.72 3.23 19.71
N VAL A 52 4.73 3.54 18.42
CA VAL A 52 5.93 3.80 17.62
C VAL A 52 6.67 5.03 18.15
N GLN A 53 5.97 6.13 18.36
CA GLN A 53 6.55 7.38 18.88
C GLN A 53 7.23 7.14 20.24
N ASN A 54 6.58 6.44 21.17
CA ASN A 54 7.16 6.12 22.48
C ASN A 54 8.42 5.24 22.37
N SER A 55 8.41 4.27 21.46
CA SER A 55 9.55 3.38 21.21
C SER A 55 10.75 4.12 20.62
N MET A 56 10.51 5.06 19.69
CA MET A 56 11.55 5.83 19.04
C MET A 56 12.19 6.85 19.96
N ASN A 57 11.38 7.59 20.68
CA ASN A 57 11.84 8.70 21.51
C ASN A 57 12.50 8.24 22.84
N ALA A 58 12.30 6.99 23.28
CA ALA A 58 12.85 6.45 24.53
C ALA A 58 12.61 7.37 25.76
N GLY A 59 11.48 8.09 25.76
CA GLY A 59 11.16 9.07 26.80
C GLY A 59 11.80 10.45 26.59
N ASP A 60 12.59 10.64 25.53
CA ASP A 60 13.12 11.95 25.15
C ASP A 60 12.03 12.81 24.47
N ASN A 61 11.56 13.83 25.16
CA ASN A 61 10.60 14.80 24.65
C ASN A 61 11.26 16.11 24.18
N SER A 62 12.57 16.08 23.89
CA SER A 62 13.28 17.25 23.38
C SER A 62 12.93 17.51 21.92
N LEU A 63 12.93 18.77 21.53
CA LEU A 63 12.76 19.16 20.12
C LEU A 63 13.85 18.55 19.23
N VAL A 64 15.09 18.50 19.71
CA VAL A 64 16.23 17.97 18.98
C VAL A 64 16.09 16.45 18.76
N GLY A 65 15.65 15.69 19.78
CA GLY A 65 15.39 14.26 19.68
C GLY A 65 14.29 13.96 18.64
N GLY A 66 13.20 14.73 18.67
CA GLY A 66 12.12 14.64 17.67
C GLY A 66 12.61 14.91 16.25
N LEU A 67 13.43 15.94 16.04
CA LEU A 67 13.99 16.27 14.73
C LEU A 67 14.95 15.19 14.21
N ILE A 68 15.78 14.61 15.07
CA ILE A 68 16.68 13.49 14.68
C ILE A 68 15.86 12.30 14.22
N SER A 69 14.85 11.88 14.99
CA SER A 69 13.99 10.76 14.65
C SER A 69 13.22 11.01 13.34
N ALA A 70 12.63 12.19 13.16
CA ALA A 70 11.93 12.57 11.95
C ALA A 70 12.84 12.57 10.72
N THR A 71 14.02 13.17 10.81
CA THR A 71 14.99 13.22 9.73
C THR A 71 15.48 11.82 9.36
N THR A 72 15.69 10.95 10.35
CA THR A 72 16.08 9.55 10.12
C THR A 72 14.99 8.81 9.34
N LEU A 73 13.72 8.94 9.73
CA LEU A 73 12.60 8.30 9.03
C LEU A 73 12.46 8.78 7.59
N VAL A 74 12.51 10.10 7.37
CA VAL A 74 12.43 10.67 6.03
C VAL A 74 13.61 10.21 5.17
N GLY A 75 14.82 10.21 5.74
CA GLY A 75 16.02 9.72 5.06
C GLY A 75 15.92 8.25 4.68
N LEU A 76 15.44 7.39 5.58
CA LEU A 76 15.21 5.96 5.31
C LEU A 76 14.16 5.76 4.21
N ASN A 77 13.05 6.48 4.29
CA ASN A 77 12.01 6.40 3.27
C ASN A 77 12.54 6.81 1.89
N PHE A 78 13.34 7.87 1.83
CA PHE A 78 14.00 8.30 0.59
C PHE A 78 14.97 7.23 0.06
N LEU A 79 15.78 6.63 0.92
CA LEU A 79 16.72 5.55 0.55
C LEU A 79 15.98 4.32 0.04
N VAL A 80 14.87 3.93 0.67
CA VAL A 80 14.02 2.83 0.19
C VAL A 80 13.44 3.17 -1.18
N GLY A 81 12.87 4.36 -1.37
CA GLY A 81 12.36 4.81 -2.67
C GLY A 81 13.42 4.80 -3.77
N LEU A 82 14.62 5.27 -3.47
CA LEU A 82 15.74 5.25 -4.42
C LEU A 82 16.18 3.81 -4.74
N SER A 83 16.16 2.92 -3.76
CA SER A 83 16.51 1.51 -3.92
C SER A 83 15.48 0.75 -4.76
N THR A 84 14.19 1.01 -4.56
CA THR A 84 13.09 0.44 -5.37
C THR A 84 13.16 0.94 -6.81
N PHE A 85 13.41 2.24 -7.01
CA PHE A 85 13.61 2.79 -8.36
C PHE A 85 14.77 2.14 -9.11
N ARG A 86 15.86 1.81 -8.41
CA ARG A 86 17.06 1.23 -9.04
C ARG A 86 16.98 -0.28 -9.27
N SER A 87 16.11 -0.98 -8.53
CA SER A 87 16.00 -2.44 -8.57
C SER A 87 14.56 -2.93 -8.65
N LYS A 88 14.16 -3.43 -9.83
CA LYS A 88 12.85 -4.09 -10.05
C LYS A 88 12.58 -5.27 -9.11
N ARG A 89 13.63 -5.89 -8.57
CA ARG A 89 13.47 -6.97 -7.59
C ARG A 89 13.08 -6.41 -6.22
N LEU A 90 13.71 -5.32 -5.79
CA LEU A 90 13.36 -4.64 -4.53
C LEU A 90 11.96 -4.01 -4.61
N GLU A 91 11.62 -3.38 -5.72
CA GLU A 91 10.28 -2.88 -6.00
C GLU A 91 9.23 -4.00 -5.83
N ALA A 92 9.43 -5.15 -6.46
CA ALA A 92 8.51 -6.29 -6.36
C ALA A 92 8.40 -6.86 -4.93
N ILE A 93 9.50 -6.78 -4.14
CA ILE A 93 9.52 -7.24 -2.75
C ILE A 93 8.85 -6.23 -1.83
N ILE A 94 9.10 -4.94 -1.98
CA ILE A 94 8.62 -3.88 -1.08
C ILE A 94 7.18 -3.46 -1.47
N GLU A 95 6.95 -3.11 -2.73
CA GLU A 95 5.66 -2.60 -3.20
C GLU A 95 4.72 -3.70 -3.70
N GLY A 96 5.28 -4.82 -4.17
CA GLY A 96 4.54 -5.89 -4.82
C GLY A 96 4.37 -5.65 -6.32
N ARG A 97 3.56 -6.49 -6.97
CA ARG A 97 3.22 -6.37 -8.40
C ARG A 97 1.72 -6.30 -8.57
N PRO A 98 1.21 -5.51 -9.52
CA PRO A 98 -0.18 -5.58 -9.91
C PRO A 98 -0.60 -7.01 -10.28
N GLN A 99 -1.83 -7.39 -9.96
CA GLN A 99 -2.34 -8.74 -10.21
C GLN A 99 -3.65 -8.67 -10.97
N VAL A 100 -3.73 -9.37 -12.09
CA VAL A 100 -4.96 -9.46 -12.88
C VAL A 100 -5.94 -10.39 -12.17
N VAL A 101 -7.07 -9.85 -11.73
CA VAL A 101 -8.14 -10.61 -11.05
C VAL A 101 -9.30 -10.96 -11.95
N VAL A 102 -9.51 -10.17 -13.02
CA VAL A 102 -10.47 -10.47 -14.10
C VAL A 102 -9.79 -10.25 -15.45
N HIS A 103 -10.02 -11.17 -16.39
CA HIS A 103 -9.59 -11.00 -17.78
C HIS A 103 -10.65 -11.52 -18.75
N ASN A 104 -11.11 -10.68 -19.67
CA ASN A 104 -12.15 -10.96 -20.66
C ASN A 104 -13.42 -11.57 -20.02
N GLY A 105 -13.90 -10.99 -18.92
CA GLY A 105 -15.10 -11.49 -18.22
C GLY A 105 -14.85 -12.73 -17.36
N LYS A 106 -13.62 -13.26 -17.32
CA LYS A 106 -13.27 -14.45 -16.56
C LYS A 106 -12.56 -14.08 -15.26
N LEU A 107 -13.07 -14.59 -14.15
CA LEU A 107 -12.53 -14.35 -12.81
C LEU A 107 -11.41 -15.34 -12.49
N PHE A 108 -10.30 -14.87 -11.92
CA PHE A 108 -9.18 -15.69 -11.43
C PHE A 108 -9.29 -15.87 -9.92
N GLU A 109 -10.00 -16.90 -9.47
CA GLU A 109 -10.24 -17.17 -8.03
C GLU A 109 -8.93 -17.45 -7.27
N ASP A 110 -7.97 -18.14 -7.89
CA ASP A 110 -6.65 -18.40 -7.29
C ASP A 110 -5.88 -17.10 -6.97
N VAL A 111 -5.97 -16.11 -7.86
CA VAL A 111 -5.34 -14.81 -7.66
C VAL A 111 -6.04 -14.05 -6.54
N MET A 112 -7.37 -14.06 -6.52
CA MET A 112 -8.18 -13.45 -5.46
C MET A 112 -7.86 -14.06 -4.10
N SER A 113 -7.78 -15.38 -4.01
CA SER A 113 -7.46 -16.11 -2.77
C SER A 113 -6.07 -15.72 -2.26
N LYS A 114 -5.05 -15.72 -3.13
CA LYS A 114 -3.67 -15.30 -2.78
C LYS A 114 -3.60 -13.85 -2.33
N ALA A 115 -4.39 -12.98 -2.96
CA ALA A 115 -4.48 -11.56 -2.61
C ALA A 115 -5.39 -11.29 -1.41
N LYS A 116 -6.08 -12.32 -0.87
CA LYS A 116 -7.11 -12.21 0.17
C LYS A 116 -8.23 -11.23 -0.22
N LEU A 117 -8.54 -11.13 -1.52
CA LEU A 117 -9.59 -10.28 -2.06
C LEU A 117 -10.93 -11.04 -2.05
N THR A 118 -11.94 -10.44 -1.45
CA THR A 118 -13.30 -11.03 -1.42
C THR A 118 -14.08 -10.68 -2.69
N ARG A 119 -15.06 -11.51 -3.06
CA ARG A 119 -15.99 -11.19 -4.16
C ARG A 119 -16.79 -9.92 -3.89
N HIS A 120 -17.08 -9.64 -2.61
CA HIS A 120 -17.79 -8.42 -2.22
C HIS A 120 -16.98 -7.17 -2.56
N GLU A 121 -15.69 -7.16 -2.26
CA GLU A 121 -14.77 -6.05 -2.56
C GLU A 121 -14.59 -5.86 -4.07
N LEU A 122 -14.41 -6.96 -4.82
CA LEU A 122 -14.35 -6.88 -6.28
C LEU A 122 -15.64 -6.28 -6.85
N ASN A 123 -16.81 -6.77 -6.45
CA ASN A 123 -18.09 -6.27 -6.91
C ASN A 123 -18.31 -4.78 -6.52
N ALA A 124 -17.81 -4.37 -5.34
CA ALA A 124 -17.87 -2.98 -4.94
C ALA A 124 -17.01 -2.10 -5.87
N ALA A 125 -15.79 -2.54 -6.19
CA ALA A 125 -14.91 -1.83 -7.13
C ALA A 125 -15.50 -1.78 -8.55
N LEU A 126 -16.13 -2.87 -9.01
CA LEU A 126 -16.83 -2.88 -10.31
C LEU A 126 -17.96 -1.85 -10.33
N ARG A 127 -18.81 -1.79 -9.28
CA ARG A 127 -19.89 -0.79 -9.19
C ARG A 127 -19.35 0.64 -9.14
N GLN A 128 -18.25 0.89 -8.43
CA GLN A 128 -17.59 2.21 -8.42
C GLN A 128 -17.09 2.62 -9.80
N ALA A 129 -16.66 1.64 -10.61
CA ALA A 129 -16.26 1.85 -12.00
C ALA A 129 -17.43 1.89 -13.00
N GLY A 130 -18.70 1.71 -12.53
CA GLY A 130 -19.91 1.77 -13.34
C GLY A 130 -20.29 0.45 -14.00
N TYR A 131 -19.77 -0.70 -13.52
CA TYR A 131 -20.09 -2.03 -14.04
C TYR A 131 -20.87 -2.86 -13.04
N MET A 132 -21.86 -3.61 -13.52
CA MET A 132 -22.69 -4.49 -12.68
C MET A 132 -22.20 -5.93 -12.69
N CYS A 133 -21.64 -6.38 -13.80
CA CYS A 133 -21.24 -7.77 -14.02
C CYS A 133 -19.75 -7.87 -14.38
N VAL A 134 -19.14 -9.00 -14.03
CA VAL A 134 -17.72 -9.31 -14.35
C VAL A 134 -17.54 -9.48 -15.86
N GLU A 135 -18.59 -9.94 -16.55
CA GLU A 135 -18.63 -10.23 -17.97
C GLU A 135 -18.42 -8.98 -18.85
N ASP A 136 -18.81 -7.80 -18.33
CA ASP A 136 -18.70 -6.52 -19.03
C ASP A 136 -17.26 -5.94 -18.97
N VAL A 137 -16.40 -6.59 -18.20
CA VAL A 137 -15.05 -6.12 -17.91
C VAL A 137 -14.03 -6.85 -18.77
N LYS A 138 -13.19 -6.08 -19.49
CA LYS A 138 -12.04 -6.59 -20.22
C LYS A 138 -10.94 -7.04 -19.26
N CYS A 139 -10.63 -6.18 -18.28
CA CYS A 139 -9.59 -6.47 -17.30
C CYS A 139 -9.88 -5.74 -15.99
N ALA A 140 -9.76 -6.46 -14.86
CA ALA A 140 -9.68 -5.84 -13.55
C ALA A 140 -8.34 -6.23 -12.91
N ILE A 141 -7.60 -5.23 -12.42
CA ILE A 141 -6.25 -5.35 -11.91
C ILE A 141 -6.22 -4.87 -10.46
N LEU A 142 -5.78 -5.73 -9.56
CA LEU A 142 -5.46 -5.33 -8.19
C LEU A 142 -4.09 -4.64 -8.18
N GLU A 143 -4.09 -3.35 -7.94
CA GLU A 143 -2.90 -2.49 -7.93
C GLU A 143 -2.05 -2.69 -6.66
N ASN A 144 -0.85 -2.11 -6.67
CA ASN A 144 0.07 -2.19 -5.52
C ASN A 144 -0.46 -1.48 -4.28
N ASN A 145 -1.26 -0.42 -4.45
CA ASN A 145 -1.91 0.33 -3.38
C ASN A 145 -3.19 -0.33 -2.85
N GLY A 146 -3.58 -1.51 -3.37
CA GLY A 146 -4.79 -2.22 -2.97
C GLY A 146 -6.08 -1.77 -3.67
N SER A 147 -6.04 -0.75 -4.54
CA SER A 147 -7.18 -0.37 -5.38
C SER A 147 -7.37 -1.37 -6.53
N ILE A 148 -8.57 -1.39 -7.11
CA ILE A 148 -8.86 -2.23 -8.27
C ILE A 148 -9.13 -1.32 -9.47
N SER A 149 -8.22 -1.38 -10.46
CA SER A 149 -8.39 -0.70 -11.74
C SER A 149 -9.26 -1.56 -12.66
N VAL A 150 -10.32 -0.96 -13.24
CA VAL A 150 -11.25 -1.67 -14.11
C VAL A 150 -11.23 -1.08 -15.51
N ILE A 151 -11.03 -1.95 -16.51
CA ILE A 151 -10.97 -1.60 -17.94
C ILE A 151 -12.20 -2.21 -18.64
N LYS A 152 -12.96 -1.38 -19.33
CA LYS A 152 -14.15 -1.79 -20.10
C LYS A 152 -13.80 -2.78 -21.19
N ARG A 153 -14.69 -3.73 -21.40
CA ARG A 153 -14.69 -4.56 -22.60
C ARG A 153 -15.30 -3.75 -23.73
N GLU A 154 -14.52 -3.49 -24.78
CA GLU A 154 -15.06 -2.93 -26.02
C GLU A 154 -16.06 -3.94 -26.61
N SER A 155 -17.33 -3.54 -26.73
CA SER A 155 -18.29 -4.29 -27.49
C SER A 155 -17.87 -4.18 -28.97
N SER A 156 -17.75 -5.30 -29.65
CA SER A 156 -17.42 -5.42 -31.07
C SER A 156 -18.49 -4.85 -32.02
N THR A 157 -19.35 -3.96 -31.52
CA THR A 157 -20.49 -3.37 -32.26
C THR A 157 -20.19 -2.00 -32.87
N GLY A 158 -18.94 -1.63 -33.03
CA GLY A 158 -18.53 -0.33 -33.59
C GLY A 158 -17.83 -0.35 -34.96
N ALA A 159 -17.71 -1.51 -35.62
CA ALA A 159 -16.93 -1.61 -36.85
C ALA A 159 -17.74 -1.86 -38.14
N GLU A 160 -19.06 -1.65 -38.14
CA GLU A 160 -19.89 -1.87 -39.34
C GLU A 160 -20.79 -0.70 -39.76
N LEU A 161 -20.41 0.53 -39.55
CA LEU A 161 -21.15 1.66 -40.15
C LEU A 161 -20.23 2.77 -40.63
N GLU A 162 -19.30 2.46 -41.56
CA GLU A 162 -18.77 3.46 -42.48
C GLU A 162 -18.21 2.79 -43.74
N VAL A 163 -19.10 2.20 -44.53
CA VAL A 163 -18.89 2.08 -46.02
C VAL A 163 -20.25 2.38 -46.67
N LYS A 164 -20.44 3.64 -46.97
CA LYS A 164 -21.24 4.03 -48.12
C LYS A 164 -20.86 5.42 -48.62
#